data_f485a117b880dd08e9eda2e8976fff3a
#
_entry.id   f485a117b880dd08e9eda2e8976fff3a
#
_cell.length_a   1.000
_cell.length_b   1.000
_cell.length_c   1.000
_cell.angle_alpha   90.00
_cell.angle_beta   90.00
_cell.angle_gamma   90.00
#
_symmetry.space_group_name_H-M   'P 1'
#
loop_
_entity.id
_entity.type
_entity.pdbx_description
1 polymer ?
#
loop_
_entity_poly.entity_id
_entity_poly.type
_entity_poly.pdbx_seq_one_letter_code
_entity_poly.pdbx_strand_id
1 'polypeptide(L)'
;MAAIAAIVFIALYFVEAGYGMLFDKKWGLPIPNKIAWICMEAPVFIVMFLLWNGSERQFETVPFLIFLFFELHYFQRSFIFPLLIKGKSKMPAGIMLMGITFNLLNGYMQGEWIFYLAPQDMYTKSWLHSPQFIVGTILFFTGMAINIQSDHIVRHLRKPGDTNHYLPKKGLFKYVTSANYFGEIVEWCGFAILTWSASGAVFAWWTFANLVPRANTIYHKYKVMFGNELENRKRVIPFIY
;
A
#
# COMPACT_ATOMS: atom_id res chain seq x y z
N MET A 1 1.84 -14.58 -9.56
CA MET A 1 1.36 -13.37 -8.85
C MET A 1 0.19 -12.68 -9.58
N ALA A 2 0.30 -12.28 -10.86
CA ALA A 2 -0.77 -11.54 -11.56
C ALA A 2 -2.12 -12.27 -11.61
N ALA A 3 -2.14 -13.57 -11.94
CA ALA A 3 -3.37 -14.39 -11.94
C ALA A 3 -3.99 -14.52 -10.54
N ILE A 4 -3.15 -14.68 -9.52
CA ILE A 4 -3.63 -14.73 -8.12
C ILE A 4 -4.25 -13.38 -7.74
N ALA A 5 -3.66 -12.25 -8.16
CA ALA A 5 -4.26 -10.93 -7.94
C ALA A 5 -5.65 -10.79 -8.57
N ALA A 6 -5.86 -11.33 -9.77
CA ALA A 6 -7.18 -11.33 -10.41
C ALA A 6 -8.21 -12.16 -9.62
N ILE A 7 -7.80 -13.32 -9.10
CA ILE A 7 -8.65 -14.15 -8.22
C ILE A 7 -8.98 -13.39 -6.93
N VAL A 8 -7.98 -12.77 -6.29
CA VAL A 8 -8.14 -11.98 -5.07
C VAL A 8 -9.07 -10.78 -5.31
N PHE A 9 -8.92 -10.09 -6.45
CA PHE A 9 -9.80 -8.98 -6.82
C PHE A 9 -11.27 -9.40 -6.84
N ILE A 10 -11.57 -10.52 -7.51
CA ILE A 10 -12.94 -11.04 -7.58
C ILE A 10 -13.41 -11.50 -6.20
N ALA A 11 -12.58 -12.29 -5.49
CA ALA A 11 -12.93 -12.85 -4.19
C ALA A 11 -13.25 -11.78 -3.14
N LEU A 12 -12.54 -10.63 -3.14
CA LEU A 12 -12.75 -9.55 -2.18
C LEU A 12 -14.05 -8.76 -2.38
N TYR A 13 -14.78 -8.95 -3.47
CA TYR A 13 -16.16 -8.45 -3.58
C TYR A 13 -17.17 -9.35 -2.86
N PHE A 14 -16.83 -10.61 -2.59
CA PHE A 14 -17.72 -11.58 -1.93
C PHE A 14 -17.28 -11.89 -0.49
N VAL A 15 -15.97 -11.73 -0.20
CA VAL A 15 -15.39 -12.06 1.10
C VAL A 15 -14.66 -10.84 1.66
N GLU A 16 -15.15 -10.31 2.78
CA GLU A 16 -14.53 -9.15 3.43
C GLU A 16 -13.22 -9.54 4.13
N ALA A 17 -12.14 -8.82 3.82
CA ALA A 17 -10.90 -8.91 4.57
C ALA A 17 -11.08 -8.28 5.96
N GLY A 18 -11.20 -9.12 6.97
CA GLY A 18 -11.70 -8.81 8.30
C GLY A 18 -10.73 -8.09 9.24
N TYR A 19 -10.11 -6.96 8.85
CA TYR A 19 -9.25 -6.15 9.74
C TYR A 19 -9.64 -4.67 9.78
N GLY A 20 -9.14 -3.95 10.78
CA GLY A 20 -9.47 -2.54 11.01
C GLY A 20 -10.96 -2.36 11.34
N MET A 21 -11.66 -1.48 10.61
CA MET A 21 -13.10 -1.24 10.77
C MET A 21 -13.96 -2.46 10.41
N LEU A 22 -13.41 -3.42 9.65
CA LEU A 22 -14.07 -4.65 9.17
C LEU A 22 -13.63 -5.87 9.99
N PHE A 23 -13.06 -5.71 11.18
CA PHE A 23 -12.52 -6.79 11.99
C PHE A 23 -13.52 -7.95 12.15
N ASP A 24 -13.07 -9.18 11.83
CA ASP A 24 -13.85 -10.41 11.96
C ASP A 24 -12.97 -11.55 12.50
N LYS A 25 -13.40 -12.14 13.61
CA LYS A 25 -12.68 -13.24 14.29
C LYS A 25 -12.58 -14.53 13.47
N LYS A 26 -13.39 -14.72 12.43
CA LYS A 26 -13.30 -15.90 11.54
C LYS A 26 -11.95 -16.06 10.86
N TRP A 27 -11.16 -14.96 10.75
CA TRP A 27 -9.83 -14.96 10.19
C TRP A 27 -8.71 -15.30 11.17
N GLY A 28 -9.03 -15.79 12.37
CA GLY A 28 -8.08 -16.28 13.35
C GLY A 28 -7.93 -15.44 14.61
N LEU A 29 -6.90 -15.73 15.38
CA LEU A 29 -6.63 -15.10 16.68
C LEU A 29 -6.40 -13.58 16.53
N PRO A 30 -6.95 -12.75 17.43
CA PRO A 30 -6.82 -11.32 17.41
C PRO A 30 -5.45 -10.86 17.93
N ILE A 31 -4.58 -10.40 17.05
CA ILE A 31 -3.25 -9.83 17.37
C ILE A 31 -3.37 -8.31 17.55
N PRO A 32 -2.66 -7.67 18.50
CA PRO A 32 -2.60 -6.22 18.61
C PRO A 32 -2.15 -5.58 17.29
N ASN A 33 -2.92 -4.59 16.82
CA ASN A 33 -2.78 -4.08 15.44
C ASN A 33 -1.38 -3.52 15.16
N LYS A 34 -0.74 -2.86 16.14
CA LYS A 34 0.63 -2.34 15.99
C LYS A 34 1.63 -3.45 15.68
N ILE A 35 1.58 -4.53 16.47
CA ILE A 35 2.48 -5.70 16.30
C ILE A 35 2.18 -6.37 14.96
N ALA A 36 0.90 -6.60 14.66
CA ALA A 36 0.50 -7.25 13.42
C ALA A 36 0.98 -6.48 12.18
N TRP A 37 0.90 -5.15 12.18
CA TRP A 37 1.41 -4.32 11.07
C TRP A 37 2.93 -4.42 10.93
N ILE A 38 3.69 -4.34 12.03
CA ILE A 38 5.15 -4.50 11.97
C ILE A 38 5.51 -5.88 11.42
N CYS A 39 4.92 -6.95 11.96
CA CYS A 39 5.20 -8.32 11.50
C CYS A 39 4.81 -8.54 10.05
N MET A 40 3.75 -7.90 9.58
CA MET A 40 3.25 -8.04 8.22
C MET A 40 4.11 -7.29 7.20
N GLU A 41 4.56 -6.09 7.53
CA GLU A 41 5.24 -5.20 6.57
C GLU A 41 6.78 -5.27 6.67
N ALA A 42 7.38 -5.55 7.83
CA ALA A 42 8.83 -5.62 7.96
C ALA A 42 9.50 -6.71 7.09
N PRO A 43 8.88 -7.86 6.78
CA PRO A 43 9.52 -8.86 5.91
C PRO A 43 9.92 -8.34 4.53
N VAL A 44 9.11 -7.50 3.88
CA VAL A 44 9.45 -6.96 2.56
C VAL A 44 10.66 -6.02 2.62
N PHE A 45 10.74 -5.18 3.66
CA PHE A 45 11.88 -4.31 3.95
C PHE A 45 13.15 -5.15 4.14
N ILE A 46 13.09 -6.19 4.95
CA ILE A 46 14.25 -7.08 5.21
C ILE A 46 14.69 -7.81 3.94
N VAL A 47 13.76 -8.38 3.18
CA VAL A 47 14.09 -9.12 1.95
C VAL A 47 14.74 -8.21 0.92
N MET A 48 14.19 -7.02 0.69
CA MET A 48 14.77 -6.05 -0.24
C MET A 48 16.18 -5.61 0.20
N PHE A 49 16.36 -5.35 1.50
CA PHE A 49 17.67 -5.01 2.06
C PHE A 49 18.70 -6.14 1.87
N LEU A 50 18.31 -7.39 2.11
CA LEU A 50 19.21 -8.55 1.93
C LEU A 50 19.62 -8.74 0.47
N LEU A 51 18.69 -8.59 -0.47
CA LEU A 51 18.98 -8.67 -1.91
C LEU A 51 19.85 -7.52 -2.38
N TRP A 52 19.61 -6.31 -1.91
CA TRP A 52 20.51 -5.17 -2.16
C TRP A 52 21.92 -5.43 -1.63
N ASN A 53 22.05 -5.84 -0.37
CA ASN A 53 23.35 -6.05 0.28
C ASN A 53 24.17 -7.19 -0.35
N GLY A 54 23.51 -8.19 -0.91
CA GLY A 54 24.15 -9.33 -1.59
C GLY A 54 24.48 -9.08 -3.07
N SER A 55 24.11 -7.93 -3.63
CA SER A 55 24.28 -7.65 -5.06
C SER A 55 25.58 -6.89 -5.37
N GLU A 56 26.20 -7.22 -6.48
CA GLU A 56 27.31 -6.42 -7.04
C GLU A 56 26.83 -5.03 -7.51
N ARG A 57 25.52 -4.88 -7.79
CA ARG A 57 24.90 -3.62 -8.24
C ARG A 57 24.44 -2.71 -7.09
N GLN A 58 24.77 -3.03 -5.84
CA GLN A 58 24.27 -2.35 -4.64
C GLN A 58 24.52 -0.83 -4.64
N PHE A 59 25.59 -0.34 -5.26
CA PHE A 59 25.93 1.09 -5.35
C PHE A 59 25.82 1.68 -6.76
N GLU A 60 25.27 0.94 -7.71
CA GLU A 60 24.90 1.53 -9.00
C GLU A 60 23.82 2.59 -8.78
N THR A 61 24.00 3.77 -9.37
CA THR A 61 23.19 4.97 -9.06
C THR A 61 21.68 4.73 -9.18
N VAL A 62 21.24 4.12 -10.28
CA VAL A 62 19.78 3.95 -10.54
C VAL A 62 19.17 2.82 -9.72
N PRO A 63 19.72 1.60 -9.68
CA PRO A 63 19.26 0.55 -8.79
C PRO A 63 19.22 0.99 -7.32
N PHE A 64 20.22 1.73 -6.86
CA PHE A 64 20.27 2.25 -5.50
C PHE A 64 19.16 3.28 -5.21
N LEU A 65 18.88 4.20 -6.14
CA LEU A 65 17.77 5.14 -5.99
C LEU A 65 16.41 4.44 -5.96
N ILE A 66 16.19 3.45 -6.82
CA ILE A 66 14.98 2.64 -6.83
C ILE A 66 14.81 1.91 -5.50
N PHE A 67 15.90 1.32 -5.00
CA PHE A 67 15.95 0.70 -3.68
C PHE A 67 15.55 1.69 -2.58
N LEU A 68 16.14 2.88 -2.57
CA LEU A 68 15.82 3.89 -1.56
C LEU A 68 14.35 4.32 -1.59
N PHE A 69 13.73 4.44 -2.77
CA PHE A 69 12.32 4.78 -2.87
C PHE A 69 11.44 3.67 -2.29
N PHE A 70 11.73 2.43 -2.64
CA PHE A 70 11.01 1.27 -2.12
C PHE A 70 11.17 1.15 -0.59
N GLU A 71 12.38 1.25 -0.09
CA GLU A 71 12.69 1.19 1.34
C GLU A 71 12.08 2.36 2.12
N LEU A 72 12.04 3.56 1.55
CA LEU A 72 11.41 4.73 2.17
C LEU A 72 9.92 4.48 2.45
N HIS A 73 9.18 3.91 1.46
CA HIS A 73 7.79 3.52 1.67
C HIS A 73 7.67 2.48 2.78
N TYR A 74 8.42 1.39 2.69
CA TYR A 74 8.31 0.31 3.66
C TYR A 74 8.85 0.65 5.04
N PHE A 75 9.86 1.51 5.14
CA PHE A 75 10.27 2.07 6.43
C PHE A 75 9.12 2.84 7.10
N GLN A 76 8.47 3.70 6.34
CA GLN A 76 7.29 4.43 6.81
C GLN A 76 6.16 3.47 7.20
N ARG A 77 5.89 2.46 6.38
CA ARG A 77 4.76 1.54 6.55
C ARG A 77 4.98 0.51 7.65
N SER A 78 6.20 -0.01 7.77
CA SER A 78 6.57 -1.06 8.74
C SER A 78 6.82 -0.51 10.14
N PHE A 79 7.43 0.68 10.24
CA PHE A 79 7.92 1.17 11.54
C PHE A 79 7.22 2.45 11.98
N ILE A 80 7.08 3.46 11.11
CA ILE A 80 6.48 4.75 11.52
C ILE A 80 4.96 4.62 11.67
N PHE A 81 4.26 4.12 10.64
CA PHE A 81 2.80 4.03 10.65
C PHE A 81 2.24 3.24 11.84
N PRO A 82 2.74 2.03 12.19
CA PRO A 82 2.21 1.27 13.30
C PRO A 82 2.40 1.96 14.66
N LEU A 83 3.51 2.67 14.86
CA LEU A 83 3.75 3.43 16.08
C LEU A 83 2.75 4.58 16.24
N LEU A 84 2.30 5.17 15.12
CA LEU A 84 1.33 6.25 15.10
C LEU A 84 -0.13 5.79 15.24
N ILE A 85 -0.44 4.49 15.15
CA ILE A 85 -1.80 3.96 15.34
C ILE A 85 -2.28 4.31 16.75
N LYS A 86 -3.42 5.00 16.83
CA LYS A 86 -4.11 5.31 18.07
C LYS A 86 -5.18 4.25 18.35
N GLY A 87 -5.29 3.82 19.60
CA GLY A 87 -6.33 2.86 20.02
C GLY A 87 -5.85 1.42 20.14
N LYS A 88 -6.79 0.53 20.48
CA LYS A 88 -6.56 -0.89 20.81
C LYS A 88 -7.15 -1.83 19.75
N SER A 89 -7.18 -1.41 18.48
CA SER A 89 -7.66 -2.26 17.38
C SER A 89 -6.80 -3.50 17.21
N LYS A 90 -7.39 -4.56 16.65
CA LYS A 90 -6.75 -5.85 16.46
C LYS A 90 -6.79 -6.23 14.98
N MET A 91 -5.86 -7.09 14.58
CA MET A 91 -5.80 -7.75 13.27
C MET A 91 -5.88 -9.25 13.49
N PRO A 92 -6.68 -10.00 12.73
CA PRO A 92 -6.67 -11.46 12.80
C PRO A 92 -5.35 -12.05 12.31
N ALA A 93 -4.87 -13.10 12.97
CA ALA A 93 -3.61 -13.76 12.63
C ALA A 93 -3.57 -14.27 11.18
N GLY A 94 -4.67 -14.77 10.64
CA GLY A 94 -4.74 -15.23 9.25
C GLY A 94 -4.49 -14.09 8.24
N ILE A 95 -5.04 -12.91 8.49
CA ILE A 95 -4.77 -11.72 7.64
C ILE A 95 -3.30 -11.31 7.73
N MET A 96 -2.73 -11.29 8.94
CA MET A 96 -1.31 -11.01 9.14
C MET A 96 -0.41 -12.00 8.39
N LEU A 97 -0.68 -13.30 8.47
CA LEU A 97 0.12 -14.33 7.79
C LEU A 97 0.01 -14.24 6.27
N MET A 98 -1.17 -13.96 5.72
CA MET A 98 -1.33 -13.71 4.29
C MET A 98 -0.51 -12.49 3.84
N GLY A 99 -0.52 -11.42 4.64
CA GLY A 99 0.29 -10.23 4.35
C GLY A 99 1.79 -10.52 4.43
N ILE A 100 2.27 -11.25 5.43
CA ILE A 100 3.68 -11.70 5.53
C ILE A 100 4.08 -12.46 4.27
N THR A 101 3.29 -13.47 3.87
CA THR A 101 3.57 -14.29 2.68
C THR A 101 3.64 -13.43 1.43
N PHE A 102 2.65 -12.54 1.25
CA PHE A 102 2.65 -11.60 0.12
C PHE A 102 3.90 -10.70 0.12
N ASN A 103 4.24 -10.12 1.26
CA ASN A 103 5.35 -9.19 1.39
C ASN A 103 6.71 -9.85 1.18
N LEU A 104 6.91 -11.09 1.61
CA LEU A 104 8.10 -11.88 1.28
C LEU A 104 8.24 -12.08 -0.23
N LEU A 105 7.16 -12.49 -0.91
CA LEU A 105 7.15 -12.70 -2.35
C LEU A 105 7.34 -11.38 -3.12
N ASN A 106 6.73 -10.29 -2.66
CA ASN A 106 6.88 -8.99 -3.30
C ASN A 106 8.30 -8.45 -3.17
N GLY A 107 8.88 -8.46 -1.96
CA GLY A 107 10.26 -8.02 -1.75
C GLY A 107 11.26 -8.81 -2.60
N TYR A 108 11.07 -10.14 -2.66
CA TYR A 108 11.89 -10.99 -3.52
C TYR A 108 11.72 -10.64 -5.00
N MET A 109 10.49 -10.51 -5.47
CA MET A 109 10.20 -10.21 -6.89
C MET A 109 10.76 -8.84 -7.32
N GLN A 110 10.67 -7.82 -6.47
CA GLN A 110 11.19 -6.49 -6.79
C GLN A 110 12.73 -6.47 -6.70
N GLY A 111 13.30 -7.00 -5.63
CA GLY A 111 14.74 -7.01 -5.44
C GLY A 111 15.49 -7.87 -6.45
N GLU A 112 14.96 -9.06 -6.77
CA GLU A 112 15.52 -9.91 -7.85
C GLU A 112 15.53 -9.18 -9.18
N TRP A 113 14.43 -8.52 -9.54
CA TRP A 113 14.42 -7.75 -10.78
C TRP A 113 15.47 -6.64 -10.77
N ILE A 114 15.47 -5.78 -9.75
CA ILE A 114 16.31 -4.58 -9.71
C ILE A 114 17.80 -4.94 -9.69
N PHE A 115 18.18 -5.95 -8.93
CA PHE A 115 19.58 -6.22 -8.64
C PHE A 115 20.19 -7.38 -9.42
N TYR A 116 19.39 -8.33 -9.92
CA TYR A 116 19.92 -9.54 -10.53
C TYR A 116 19.41 -9.80 -11.95
N LEU A 117 18.15 -9.49 -12.26
CA LEU A 117 17.53 -9.87 -13.53
C LEU A 117 17.43 -8.75 -14.54
N ALA A 118 17.39 -7.48 -14.12
CA ALA A 118 17.31 -6.35 -15.06
C ALA A 118 18.56 -6.31 -15.95
N PRO A 119 18.41 -6.09 -17.29
CA PRO A 119 19.53 -5.92 -18.18
C PRO A 119 20.52 -4.86 -17.65
N GLN A 120 21.83 -5.12 -17.81
CA GLN A 120 22.88 -4.24 -17.26
C GLN A 120 22.83 -2.83 -17.87
N ASP A 121 22.41 -2.72 -19.11
CA ASP A 121 22.27 -1.46 -19.84
C ASP A 121 20.95 -0.72 -19.57
N MET A 122 20.00 -1.33 -18.87
CA MET A 122 18.69 -0.73 -18.61
C MET A 122 18.78 0.43 -17.58
N TYR A 123 19.39 0.20 -16.45
CA TYR A 123 19.43 1.15 -15.34
C TYR A 123 20.74 1.94 -15.27
N THR A 124 21.19 2.44 -16.42
CA THR A 124 22.36 3.35 -16.51
C THR A 124 21.98 4.77 -16.04
N LYS A 125 22.98 5.63 -15.84
CA LYS A 125 22.73 7.03 -15.43
C LYS A 125 21.81 7.80 -16.37
N SER A 126 21.77 7.43 -17.67
CA SER A 126 20.83 8.03 -18.63
C SER A 126 19.38 7.73 -18.31
N TRP A 127 19.07 6.62 -17.60
CA TRP A 127 17.72 6.28 -17.15
C TRP A 127 17.09 7.39 -16.30
N LEU A 128 17.88 8.14 -15.52
CA LEU A 128 17.41 9.25 -14.69
C LEU A 128 16.74 10.37 -15.52
N HIS A 129 17.11 10.49 -16.80
CA HIS A 129 16.55 11.48 -17.72
C HIS A 129 15.42 10.92 -18.60
N SER A 130 15.09 9.64 -18.44
CA SER A 130 13.99 9.04 -19.19
C SER A 130 12.64 9.59 -18.72
N PRO A 131 11.65 9.76 -19.63
CA PRO A 131 10.31 10.14 -19.25
C PRO A 131 9.69 9.18 -18.22
N GLN A 132 9.98 7.89 -18.32
CA GLN A 132 9.51 6.87 -17.40
C GLN A 132 10.00 7.12 -15.97
N PHE A 133 11.30 7.37 -15.80
CA PHE A 133 11.85 7.64 -14.47
C PHE A 133 11.30 8.94 -13.89
N ILE A 134 11.25 10.02 -14.68
CA ILE A 134 10.78 11.34 -14.20
C ILE A 134 9.29 11.28 -13.83
N VAL A 135 8.44 10.83 -14.74
CA VAL A 135 7.00 10.77 -14.50
C VAL A 135 6.67 9.77 -13.37
N GLY A 136 7.30 8.60 -13.40
CA GLY A 136 7.11 7.59 -12.36
C GLY A 136 7.52 8.09 -10.97
N THR A 137 8.64 8.81 -10.88
CA THR A 137 9.11 9.40 -9.61
C THR A 137 8.12 10.47 -9.09
N ILE A 138 7.61 11.34 -9.96
CA ILE A 138 6.62 12.34 -9.57
C ILE A 138 5.34 11.66 -9.06
N LEU A 139 4.84 10.64 -9.75
CA LEU A 139 3.67 9.89 -9.33
C LEU A 139 3.91 9.15 -8.01
N PHE A 140 5.07 8.52 -7.85
CA PHE A 140 5.43 7.81 -6.63
C PHE A 140 5.37 8.73 -5.40
N PHE A 141 6.07 9.84 -5.42
CA PHE A 141 6.07 10.78 -4.28
C PHE A 141 4.73 11.49 -4.10
N THR A 142 4.00 11.77 -5.17
CA THR A 142 2.65 12.33 -5.07
C THR A 142 1.69 11.34 -4.40
N GLY A 143 1.72 10.08 -4.81
CA GLY A 143 0.92 9.02 -4.20
C GLY A 143 1.26 8.81 -2.72
N MET A 144 2.55 8.74 -2.39
CA MET A 144 3.04 8.63 -1.01
C MET A 144 2.58 9.81 -0.14
N ALA A 145 2.68 11.04 -0.65
CA ALA A 145 2.21 12.23 0.06
C ALA A 145 0.71 12.20 0.34
N ILE A 146 -0.10 11.79 -0.65
CA ILE A 146 -1.56 11.61 -0.51
C ILE A 146 -1.85 10.53 0.54
N ASN A 147 -1.15 9.39 0.49
CA ASN A 147 -1.34 8.29 1.45
C ASN A 147 -1.04 8.75 2.87
N ILE A 148 0.14 9.35 3.13
CA ILE A 148 0.55 9.83 4.45
C ILE A 148 -0.38 10.93 4.98
N GLN A 149 -0.77 11.89 4.15
CA GLN A 149 -1.70 12.95 4.53
C GLN A 149 -3.07 12.38 4.88
N SER A 150 -3.57 11.43 4.11
CA SER A 150 -4.86 10.79 4.33
C SER A 150 -4.87 9.98 5.63
N ASP A 151 -3.83 9.21 5.90
CA ASP A 151 -3.66 8.48 7.15
C ASP A 151 -3.54 9.44 8.35
N HIS A 152 -2.87 10.58 8.18
CA HIS A 152 -2.81 11.63 9.21
C HIS A 152 -4.21 12.17 9.53
N ILE A 153 -5.02 12.47 8.51
CA ILE A 153 -6.40 12.94 8.68
C ILE A 153 -7.21 11.91 9.46
N VAL A 154 -7.18 10.63 9.06
CA VAL A 154 -7.94 9.56 9.72
C VAL A 154 -7.51 9.38 11.19
N ARG A 155 -6.22 9.43 11.49
CA ARG A 155 -5.70 9.33 12.86
C ARG A 155 -6.16 10.47 13.79
N HIS A 156 -6.47 11.64 13.23
CA HIS A 156 -6.88 12.81 13.99
C HIS A 156 -8.39 13.03 14.04
N LEU A 157 -9.20 12.10 13.51
CA LEU A 157 -10.65 12.15 13.64
C LEU A 157 -11.13 11.90 15.07
N ARG A 158 -10.37 11.11 15.84
CA ARG A 158 -10.75 10.69 17.19
C ARG A 158 -9.90 11.37 18.24
N LYS A 159 -10.54 11.74 19.35
CA LYS A 159 -9.85 12.13 20.61
C LYS A 159 -9.33 10.86 21.29
N PRO A 160 -8.34 10.99 22.19
CA PRO A 160 -7.89 9.88 23.04
C PRO A 160 -9.07 9.25 23.80
N GLY A 161 -9.20 7.91 23.72
CA GLY A 161 -10.29 7.16 24.39
C GLY A 161 -11.59 7.07 23.59
N ASP A 162 -11.76 7.82 22.52
CA ASP A 162 -12.94 7.75 21.66
C ASP A 162 -12.88 6.54 20.73
N THR A 163 -13.93 5.72 20.73
CA THR A 163 -14.09 4.51 19.90
C THR A 163 -15.05 4.68 18.74
N ASN A 164 -15.71 5.85 18.61
CA ASN A 164 -16.66 6.10 17.54
C ASN A 164 -15.98 6.17 16.17
N HIS A 165 -16.75 5.93 15.13
CA HIS A 165 -16.33 6.11 13.75
C HIS A 165 -16.81 7.47 13.24
N TYR A 166 -15.93 8.19 12.54
CA TYR A 166 -16.21 9.49 11.95
C TYR A 166 -15.91 9.47 10.46
N LEU A 167 -16.72 10.19 9.70
CA LEU A 167 -16.49 10.37 8.27
C LEU A 167 -15.36 11.42 8.06
N PRO A 168 -14.23 11.05 7.44
CA PRO A 168 -13.21 12.04 7.10
C PRO A 168 -13.72 13.01 6.05
N LYS A 169 -13.43 14.32 6.22
CA LYS A 169 -13.96 15.39 5.35
C LYS A 169 -12.87 16.29 4.76
N LYS A 170 -11.60 16.11 5.14
CA LYS A 170 -10.48 16.95 4.70
C LYS A 170 -9.70 16.32 3.55
N GLY A 171 -8.92 17.12 2.83
CA GLY A 171 -8.10 16.64 1.71
C GLY A 171 -8.92 15.95 0.64
N LEU A 172 -8.40 14.90 0.04
CA LEU A 172 -9.09 14.12 -0.99
C LEU A 172 -10.32 13.34 -0.48
N PHE A 173 -10.51 13.21 0.84
CA PHE A 173 -11.75 12.67 1.39
C PHE A 173 -12.99 13.50 1.07
N LYS A 174 -12.84 14.72 0.53
CA LYS A 174 -13.96 15.48 -0.05
C LYS A 174 -14.56 14.78 -1.28
N TYR A 175 -13.75 14.01 -2.01
CA TYR A 175 -14.13 13.40 -3.29
C TYR A 175 -14.29 11.88 -3.23
N VAL A 176 -13.55 11.23 -2.32
CA VAL A 176 -13.54 9.76 -2.17
C VAL A 176 -13.59 9.34 -0.70
N THR A 177 -14.06 8.12 -0.44
CA THR A 177 -14.11 7.57 0.93
C THR A 177 -12.80 6.91 1.37
N SER A 178 -11.92 6.56 0.42
CA SER A 178 -10.66 5.86 0.66
C SER A 178 -9.50 6.58 -0.02
N ALA A 179 -9.25 7.84 0.40
CA ALA A 179 -8.20 8.68 -0.19
C ALA A 179 -6.78 8.13 0.03
N ASN A 180 -6.53 7.46 1.15
CA ASN A 180 -5.26 6.77 1.43
C ASN A 180 -5.01 5.63 0.43
N TYR A 181 -6.03 4.87 0.05
CA TYR A 181 -5.91 3.81 -0.96
C TYR A 181 -5.66 4.39 -2.36
N PHE A 182 -6.28 5.52 -2.69
CA PHE A 182 -5.98 6.22 -3.94
C PHE A 182 -4.50 6.62 -3.98
N GLY A 183 -3.99 7.21 -2.91
CA GLY A 183 -2.57 7.56 -2.80
C GLY A 183 -1.66 6.37 -3.03
N GLU A 184 -1.94 5.24 -2.39
CA GLU A 184 -1.15 4.01 -2.49
C GLU A 184 -1.20 3.40 -3.91
N ILE A 185 -2.37 3.43 -4.57
CA ILE A 185 -2.48 3.01 -5.97
C ILE A 185 -1.63 3.90 -6.89
N VAL A 186 -1.71 5.23 -6.74
CA VAL A 186 -0.91 6.18 -7.54
C VAL A 186 0.59 5.97 -7.29
N GLU A 187 1.00 5.75 -6.05
CA GLU A 187 2.37 5.48 -5.65
C GLU A 187 2.93 4.25 -6.36
N TRP A 188 2.24 3.11 -6.30
CA TRP A 188 2.72 1.87 -6.91
C TRP A 188 2.60 1.86 -8.44
N CYS A 189 1.65 2.58 -9.01
CA CYS A 189 1.66 2.87 -10.45
C CYS A 189 2.88 3.70 -10.84
N GLY A 190 3.24 4.70 -10.04
CA GLY A 190 4.47 5.48 -10.20
C GLY A 190 5.72 4.60 -10.14
N PHE A 191 5.81 3.68 -9.15
CA PHE A 191 6.91 2.73 -9.03
C PHE A 191 7.01 1.79 -10.25
N ALA A 192 5.89 1.28 -10.75
CA ALA A 192 5.86 0.46 -11.96
C ALA A 192 6.36 1.21 -13.19
N ILE A 193 6.02 2.49 -13.32
CA ILE A 193 6.47 3.35 -14.42
C ILE A 193 7.95 3.66 -14.29
N LEU A 194 8.45 4.08 -13.10
CA LEU A 194 9.86 4.44 -12.93
C LEU A 194 10.82 3.26 -13.08
N THR A 195 10.38 2.06 -12.71
CA THR A 195 11.15 0.82 -12.92
C THR A 195 10.97 0.24 -14.30
N TRP A 196 9.87 0.58 -14.99
CA TRP A 196 9.49 0.01 -16.29
C TRP A 196 9.59 -1.52 -16.32
N SER A 197 9.16 -2.16 -15.24
CA SER A 197 9.36 -3.58 -15.00
C SER A 197 8.04 -4.35 -14.90
N ALA A 198 8.07 -5.61 -15.31
CA ALA A 198 6.95 -6.51 -15.11
C ALA A 198 6.66 -6.75 -13.62
N SER A 199 7.71 -6.80 -12.78
CA SER A 199 7.57 -6.93 -11.32
C SER A 199 6.82 -5.74 -10.73
N GLY A 200 7.18 -4.51 -11.10
CA GLY A 200 6.48 -3.29 -10.69
C GLY A 200 5.03 -3.27 -11.16
N ALA A 201 4.77 -3.63 -12.43
CA ALA A 201 3.41 -3.70 -12.98
C ALA A 201 2.54 -4.74 -12.26
N VAL A 202 3.08 -5.91 -11.93
CA VAL A 202 2.37 -6.95 -11.14
C VAL A 202 2.07 -6.44 -9.74
N PHE A 203 2.96 -5.71 -9.11
CA PHE A 203 2.71 -5.15 -7.78
C PHE A 203 1.67 -4.03 -7.80
N ALA A 204 1.73 -3.11 -8.77
CA ALA A 204 0.69 -2.10 -8.96
C ALA A 204 -0.70 -2.73 -9.19
N TRP A 205 -0.77 -3.79 -10.02
CA TRP A 205 -1.99 -4.56 -10.22
C TRP A 205 -2.47 -5.23 -8.93
N TRP A 206 -1.58 -5.82 -8.14
CA TRP A 206 -1.92 -6.43 -6.86
C TRP A 206 -2.46 -5.40 -5.86
N THR A 207 -1.84 -4.23 -5.79
CA THR A 207 -2.32 -3.12 -4.96
C THR A 207 -3.73 -2.70 -5.36
N PHE A 208 -3.98 -2.52 -6.65
CA PHE A 208 -5.31 -2.22 -7.18
C PHE A 208 -6.32 -3.33 -6.84
N ALA A 209 -5.95 -4.58 -7.07
CA ALA A 209 -6.79 -5.75 -6.82
C ALA A 209 -7.20 -5.91 -5.36
N ASN A 210 -6.37 -5.46 -4.45
CA ASN A 210 -6.63 -5.53 -3.00
C ASN A 210 -7.45 -4.31 -2.51
N LEU A 211 -7.04 -3.11 -2.93
CA LEU A 211 -7.56 -1.88 -2.34
C LEU A 211 -8.90 -1.44 -2.94
N VAL A 212 -9.16 -1.71 -4.22
CA VAL A 212 -10.40 -1.28 -4.88
C VAL A 212 -11.65 -1.99 -4.32
N PRO A 213 -11.68 -3.33 -4.21
CA PRO A 213 -12.82 -4.01 -3.57
C PRO A 213 -12.99 -3.62 -2.11
N ARG A 214 -11.87 -3.45 -1.39
CA ARG A 214 -11.90 -3.00 0.00
C ARG A 214 -12.47 -1.58 0.15
N ALA A 215 -12.13 -0.66 -0.76
CA ALA A 215 -12.73 0.67 -0.80
C ALA A 215 -14.25 0.61 -1.03
N ASN A 216 -14.71 -0.33 -1.87
CA ASN A 216 -16.13 -0.58 -2.07
C ASN A 216 -16.83 -1.01 -0.76
N THR A 217 -16.26 -1.94 -0.01
CA THR A 217 -16.79 -2.37 1.29
C THR A 217 -16.85 -1.21 2.29
N ILE A 218 -15.78 -0.41 2.38
CA ILE A 218 -15.73 0.78 3.25
C ILE A 218 -16.79 1.81 2.84
N TYR A 219 -16.96 2.05 1.54
CA TYR A 219 -17.99 2.95 1.03
C TYR A 219 -19.39 2.54 1.46
N HIS A 220 -19.74 1.25 1.29
CA HIS A 220 -21.06 0.74 1.70
C HIS A 220 -21.25 0.84 3.21
N LYS A 221 -20.22 0.55 4.00
CA LYS A 221 -20.26 0.72 5.46
C LYS A 221 -20.47 2.18 5.87
N TYR A 222 -19.77 3.12 5.24
CA TYR A 222 -19.97 4.55 5.46
C TYR A 222 -21.38 5.01 5.03
N LYS A 223 -21.92 4.46 3.94
CA LYS A 223 -23.27 4.76 3.48
C LYS A 223 -24.33 4.37 4.53
N VAL A 224 -24.15 3.22 5.17
CA VAL A 224 -25.03 2.77 6.27
C VAL A 224 -24.88 3.66 7.50
N MET A 225 -23.64 4.07 7.85
CA MET A 225 -23.36 4.82 9.08
C MET A 225 -23.70 6.32 8.98
N PHE A 226 -23.47 6.93 7.82
CA PHE A 226 -23.49 8.39 7.65
C PHE A 226 -24.55 8.86 6.64
N GLY A 227 -25.18 7.94 5.90
CA GLY A 227 -26.29 8.25 5.01
C GLY A 227 -25.96 9.39 4.03
N ASN A 228 -26.75 10.46 4.10
CA ASN A 228 -26.65 11.61 3.19
C ASN A 228 -25.36 12.42 3.36
N GLU A 229 -24.61 12.27 4.47
CA GLU A 229 -23.33 12.95 4.63
C GLU A 229 -22.25 12.49 3.65
N LEU A 230 -22.44 11.32 3.01
CA LEU A 230 -21.56 10.86 1.95
C LEU A 230 -21.62 11.73 0.68
N GLU A 231 -22.74 12.40 0.45
CA GLU A 231 -22.99 13.20 -0.74
C GLU A 231 -22.68 12.42 -2.05
N ASN A 232 -21.97 13.05 -2.99
CA ASN A 232 -21.56 12.47 -4.27
C ASN A 232 -20.17 11.84 -4.26
N ARG A 233 -19.63 11.49 -3.07
CA ARG A 233 -18.28 10.93 -2.98
C ARG A 233 -18.19 9.59 -3.67
N LYS A 234 -17.04 9.34 -4.27
CA LYS A 234 -16.70 8.08 -4.91
C LYS A 234 -16.00 7.14 -3.92
N ARG A 235 -15.71 5.93 -4.32
CA ARG A 235 -15.06 4.92 -3.48
C ARG A 235 -13.57 5.21 -3.28
N VAL A 236 -12.81 5.24 -4.39
CA VAL A 236 -11.34 5.36 -4.34
C VAL A 236 -10.77 6.26 -5.44
N ILE A 237 -11.31 6.27 -6.65
CA ILE A 237 -10.81 7.13 -7.73
C ILE A 237 -11.69 8.38 -7.81
N PRO A 238 -11.13 9.58 -7.55
CA PRO A 238 -11.88 10.83 -7.59
C PRO A 238 -12.65 10.99 -8.89
N PHE A 239 -13.92 11.36 -8.80
CA PHE A 239 -14.88 11.61 -9.88
C PHE A 239 -15.28 10.37 -10.70
N ILE A 240 -14.57 9.24 -10.61
CA ILE A 240 -14.80 8.03 -11.44
C ILE A 240 -15.46 6.92 -10.62
N TYR A 241 -14.79 6.42 -9.59
CA TYR A 241 -15.23 5.22 -8.85
C TYR A 241 -15.13 5.35 -7.33
#